data_45b4b44e2d92d16eed6e4871eaf15706
#
_entry.id   45b4b44e2d92d16eed6e4871eaf15706
#
_cell.length_a   1.000
_cell.length_b   1.000
_cell.length_c   1.000
_cell.angle_alpha   90.00
_cell.angle_beta   90.00
_cell.angle_gamma   90.00
#
_symmetry.space_group_name_H-M   'P 1'
#
loop_
_entity.id
_entity.type
_entity.pdbx_description
1 polymer ?
#
loop_
_entity_poly.entity_id
_entity_poly.type
_entity_poly.pdbx_seq_one_letter_code
_entity_poly.pdbx_strand_id
1 'polypeptide(L)' 'KVIIDRFEENYAVVELSDKKTVDLPLELVPEGGKEGDVLDITIDYEETNKRKEEIENLMEDIWKE' A
#
# COMPACT_ATOMS: atom_id res chain seq x y z
N LYS A 1 8.00 -8.38 -1.18
CA LYS A 1 7.03 -9.02 -2.09
C LYS A 1 6.19 -10.02 -1.33
N VAL A 2 4.92 -10.09 -1.67
CA VAL A 2 3.98 -11.03 -1.04
C VAL A 2 3.23 -11.77 -2.15
N ILE A 3 2.75 -12.96 -1.82
CA ILE A 3 2.04 -13.80 -2.80
C ILE A 3 0.59 -13.90 -2.37
N ILE A 4 -0.32 -13.69 -3.29
CA ILE A 4 -1.75 -13.87 -2.99
C ILE A 4 -2.01 -15.38 -2.93
N ASP A 5 -2.30 -15.89 -1.73
CA ASP A 5 -2.61 -17.31 -1.54
C ASP A 5 -4.03 -17.63 -1.97
N ARG A 6 -4.99 -16.85 -1.46
CA ARG A 6 -6.40 -17.03 -1.80
C ARG A 6 -7.20 -15.78 -1.45
N PHE A 7 -8.40 -15.72 -1.96
CA PHE A 7 -9.37 -14.67 -1.62
C PHE A 7 -10.40 -15.21 -0.66
N GLU A 8 -10.71 -14.43 0.35
CA GLU A 8 -11.81 -14.66 1.25
C GLU A 8 -12.90 -13.62 0.98
N GLU A 9 -13.95 -13.62 1.78
CA GLU A 9 -15.10 -12.75 1.53
C GLU A 9 -14.75 -11.26 1.51
N ASN A 10 -13.95 -10.81 2.47
CA ASN A 10 -13.64 -9.38 2.63
C ASN A 10 -12.15 -9.06 2.53
N TYR A 11 -11.31 -10.05 2.28
CA TYR A 11 -9.87 -9.85 2.26
C TYR A 11 -9.20 -10.92 1.40
N ALA A 12 -7.93 -10.68 1.12
CA ALA A 12 -7.09 -11.67 0.48
C ALA A 12 -6.07 -12.16 1.50
N VAL A 13 -5.83 -13.47 1.53
CA VAL A 13 -4.77 -14.03 2.36
C VAL A 13 -3.49 -13.96 1.55
N VAL A 14 -2.49 -13.25 2.07
CA VAL A 14 -1.21 -13.12 1.37
C VAL A 14 -0.10 -13.76 2.21
N GLU A 15 0.83 -14.38 1.52
CA GLU A 15 1.97 -15.05 2.15
C GLU A 15 3.20 -14.14 2.06
N LEU A 16 3.84 -13.93 3.19
CA LEU A 16 5.05 -13.14 3.29
C LEU A 16 6.27 -13.99 2.98
N SER A 17 7.43 -13.35 2.84
CA SER A 17 8.68 -14.04 2.53
C SER A 17 9.10 -15.06 3.59
N ASP A 18 8.66 -14.89 4.83
CA ASP A 18 8.93 -15.83 5.93
C ASP A 18 7.84 -16.91 6.06
N LYS A 19 7.00 -17.05 5.07
CA LYS A 19 5.90 -18.00 5.00
C LYS A 19 4.74 -17.75 5.96
N LYS A 20 4.75 -16.64 6.65
CA LYS A 20 3.61 -16.21 7.45
C LYS A 20 2.53 -15.68 6.52
N THR A 21 1.29 -15.85 6.89
CA THR A 21 0.18 -15.29 6.12
C THR A 21 -0.47 -14.15 6.90
N VAL A 22 -0.92 -13.15 6.16
CA VAL A 22 -1.66 -12.03 6.74
C VAL A 22 -2.88 -11.74 5.87
N ASP A 23 -3.85 -11.09 6.46
CA ASP A 23 -5.07 -10.70 5.75
C ASP A 23 -4.89 -9.31 5.18
N LEU A 24 -5.08 -9.20 3.87
CA LEU A 24 -5.01 -7.92 3.17
C LEU A 24 -6.42 -7.51 2.76
N PRO A 25 -6.94 -6.38 3.26
CA PRO A 25 -8.27 -5.94 2.85
C PRO A 25 -8.38 -5.83 1.33
N LEU A 26 -9.54 -6.20 0.79
CA LEU A 26 -9.74 -6.18 -0.66
C LEU A 26 -9.53 -4.80 -1.27
N GLU A 27 -9.80 -3.75 -0.51
CA GLU A 27 -9.59 -2.37 -0.95
C GLU A 27 -8.13 -2.05 -1.29
N LEU A 28 -7.21 -2.83 -0.71
CA LEU A 28 -5.77 -2.65 -0.94
C LEU A 28 -5.21 -3.60 -2.00
N VAL A 29 -6.01 -4.54 -2.48
CA VAL A 29 -5.57 -5.45 -3.54
C VAL A 29 -5.66 -4.71 -4.87
N PRO A 30 -4.56 -4.64 -5.64
CA PRO A 30 -4.59 -3.99 -6.94
C PRO A 30 -5.61 -4.65 -7.86
N GLU A 31 -6.25 -3.84 -8.68
CA GLU A 31 -7.22 -4.32 -9.64
C GLU A 31 -6.60 -5.35 -10.57
N GLY A 32 -7.30 -6.45 -10.77
CA GLY A 32 -6.81 -7.53 -11.61
C GLY A 32 -5.94 -8.56 -10.90
N GLY A 33 -5.67 -8.37 -9.59
CA GLY A 33 -4.91 -9.34 -8.82
C GLY A 33 -5.64 -10.68 -8.69
N LYS A 34 -4.92 -11.78 -8.82
CA LYS A 34 -5.48 -13.14 -8.79
C LYS A 34 -4.65 -14.02 -7.86
N GLU A 35 -5.22 -15.15 -7.49
CA GLU A 35 -4.50 -16.16 -6.72
C GLU A 35 -3.19 -16.53 -7.40
N GLY A 36 -2.14 -16.60 -6.64
CA GLY A 36 -0.80 -16.91 -7.14
C GLY A 36 0.00 -15.72 -7.62
N ASP A 37 -0.64 -14.54 -7.74
CA ASP A 37 0.07 -13.34 -8.16
C ASP A 37 1.01 -12.84 -7.06
N VAL A 38 2.14 -12.31 -7.47
CA VAL A 38 3.10 -11.70 -6.57
C VAL A 38 2.83 -10.19 -6.54
N LEU A 39 2.61 -9.64 -5.36
CA LEU A 39 2.43 -8.21 -5.17
C LEU A 39 3.73 -7.59 -4.67
N ASP A 40 4.05 -6.45 -5.21
CA ASP A 40 5.21 -5.68 -4.81
C ASP A 40 4.74 -4.47 -4.00
N ILE A 41 5.01 -4.49 -2.71
CA ILE A 41 4.60 -3.40 -1.82
C ILE A 41 5.82 -2.56 -1.52
N THR A 42 5.81 -1.34 -2.01
CA THR A 42 6.94 -0.41 -1.87
C THR A 42 6.43 0.96 -1.43
N ILE A 43 7.37 1.80 -1.04
CA ILE A 43 7.07 3.19 -0.72
C ILE A 43 7.22 4.00 -2.00
N ASP A 44 6.21 4.77 -2.34
CA ASP A 44 6.29 5.68 -3.47
C ASP A 44 6.92 6.99 -2.97
N TYR A 45 8.23 7.10 -3.13
CA TYR A 45 8.97 8.26 -2.64
C TYR A 45 8.62 9.54 -3.38
N GLU A 46 8.29 9.47 -4.66
CA GLU A 46 7.89 10.64 -5.43
C GLU A 46 6.59 11.24 -4.91
N GLU A 47 5.58 10.41 -4.74
CA GLU A 47 4.30 10.87 -4.20
C GLU A 47 4.43 11.31 -2.74
N THR A 48 5.26 10.61 -1.98
CA THR A 48 5.54 10.99 -0.59
C THR A 48 6.15 12.38 -0.53
N ASN A 49 7.11 12.67 -1.38
CA ASN A 49 7.78 13.97 -1.42
C ASN A 49 6.83 15.07 -1.87
N LYS A 50 6.01 14.80 -2.87
CA LYS A 50 4.98 15.77 -3.30
C LYS A 50 4.05 16.13 -2.17
N ARG A 51 3.62 15.14 -1.43
CA ARG A 51 2.71 15.34 -0.31
C ARG A 51 3.39 16.16 0.81
N LYS A 52 4.66 15.89 1.08
CA LYS A 52 5.43 16.66 2.06
C LYS A 52 5.57 18.11 1.64
N GLU A 53 5.86 18.36 0.37
CA GLU A 53 5.96 19.71 -0.18
C GLU A 53 4.65 20.46 -0.01
N GLU A 54 3.53 19.83 -0.29
CA GLU A 54 2.21 20.43 -0.11
C GLU A 54 1.95 20.80 1.36
N ILE A 55 2.29 19.89 2.26
CA ILE A 55 2.12 20.12 3.69
C ILE A 55 3.04 21.24 4.17
N GLU A 56 4.30 21.25 3.74
CA GLU A 56 5.25 22.30 4.08
C GLU A 56 4.80 23.65 3.56
N ASN A 57 4.30 23.71 2.33
CA ASN A 57 3.78 24.94 1.75
C ASN A 57 2.58 25.47 2.54
N LEU A 58 1.70 24.60 2.95
CA LEU A 58 0.55 24.97 3.78
C LEU A 58 1.00 25.50 5.14
N MET A 59 2.00 24.87 5.73
CA MET A 59 2.57 25.30 6.99
C MET A 59 3.27 26.65 6.86
N GLU A 60 4.00 26.86 5.79
CA GLU A 60 4.64 28.15 5.53
C GLU A 60 3.61 29.28 5.45
N ASP A 61 2.50 29.04 4.79
CA ASP A 61 1.44 30.03 4.69
C ASP A 61 0.84 30.36 6.06
N ILE A 62 0.74 29.37 6.93
CA ILE A 62 0.25 29.56 8.29
C ILE A 62 1.26 30.33 9.14
N TRP A 63 2.55 30.07 8.96
CA TRP A 63 3.61 30.67 9.77
C TRP A 63 4.03 32.05 9.30
N LYS A 64 3.66 32.44 8.11
CA LYS A 64 4.05 33.76 7.54
C LYS A 64 3.19 34.91 7.96
N GLU A 65 2.26 34.70 8.83
CA GLU A 65 1.49 35.81 9.40
C GLU A 65 2.32 36.56 10.48
#